data_77951740000cbbab6f537ee0be32ec12
#
_entry.id   77951740000cbbab6f537ee0be32ec12
#
_cell.length_a   1.000
_cell.length_b   1.000
_cell.length_c   1.000
_cell.angle_alpha   90.00
_cell.angle_beta   90.00
_cell.angle_gamma   90.00
#
_symmetry.space_group_name_H-M   'P 1'
#
loop_
_entity.id
_entity.type
_entity.pdbx_description
1 polymer ?
#
loop_
_entity_poly.entity_id
_entity_poly.type
_entity_poly.pdbx_seq_one_letter_code
_entity_poly.pdbx_strand_id
1 'polypeptide(L)'
;TSFTKIFEYLDSKPDPIIIVETGCLRKEGNFSGDGQSTLLFDKYTQSRGKGSKVYTVDINPEAIKICKENVSENVECFVGDSVGYLSNLSKKFEASKTNVSLFFLDSFDVNWKYPNQSSSHHLKELTAIINIINEETLLVIDDAPIMAPVQIENHKYVPINKNPAPKPYVSG
;
A
#
# COMPACT_ATOMS: atom_id res chain seq x y z
N THR A 1 16.57 0.88 -1.77
CA THR A 1 15.36 0.16 -1.32
C THR A 1 14.13 0.70 -2.03
N SER A 2 13.02 -0.04 -2.02
CA SER A 2 11.74 0.42 -2.62
C SER A 2 11.27 1.72 -1.96
N PHE A 3 11.38 1.84 -0.65
CA PHE A 3 11.03 3.07 0.07
C PHE A 3 11.90 4.27 -0.32
N THR A 4 13.19 4.09 -0.60
CA THR A 4 14.03 5.18 -1.10
C THR A 4 13.45 5.80 -2.37
N LYS A 5 13.03 4.98 -3.33
CA LYS A 5 12.42 5.46 -4.57
C LYS A 5 11.06 6.13 -4.35
N ILE A 6 10.25 5.60 -3.41
CA ILE A 6 8.99 6.23 -3.03
C ILE A 6 9.25 7.63 -2.51
N PHE A 7 10.19 7.80 -1.57
CA PHE A 7 10.49 9.10 -0.99
C PHE A 7 11.16 10.06 -2.00
N GLU A 8 12.06 9.59 -2.85
CA GLU A 8 12.62 10.38 -3.95
C GLU A 8 11.52 10.91 -4.89
N TYR A 9 10.51 10.08 -5.20
CA TYR A 9 9.36 10.53 -5.98
C TYR A 9 8.54 11.59 -5.22
N LEU A 10 8.21 11.34 -3.96
CA LEU A 10 7.43 12.26 -3.13
C LEU A 10 8.18 13.59 -2.90
N ASP A 11 9.51 13.56 -2.82
CA ASP A 11 10.34 14.77 -2.70
C ASP A 11 10.24 15.68 -3.93
N SER A 12 9.91 15.12 -5.08
CA SER A 12 9.65 15.90 -6.31
C SER A 12 8.28 16.58 -6.34
N LYS A 13 7.38 16.28 -5.37
CA LYS A 13 6.02 16.80 -5.33
C LYS A 13 5.88 17.99 -4.37
N PRO A 14 4.96 18.93 -4.69
CA PRO A 14 4.67 20.04 -3.79
C PRO A 14 3.90 19.58 -2.55
N ASP A 15 4.07 20.31 -1.46
CA ASP A 15 3.24 20.14 -0.27
C ASP A 15 1.81 20.67 -0.48
N PRO A 16 0.81 20.14 0.23
CA PRO A 16 0.93 19.03 1.19
C PRO A 16 1.02 17.66 0.51
N ILE A 17 1.79 16.76 1.13
CA ILE A 17 1.86 15.36 0.73
C ILE A 17 0.74 14.57 1.39
N ILE A 18 -0.09 13.93 0.59
CA ILE A 18 -1.18 13.06 1.08
C ILE A 18 -0.87 11.62 0.70
N ILE A 19 -0.76 10.77 1.71
CA ILE A 19 -0.48 9.33 1.57
C ILE A 19 -1.71 8.56 2.03
N VAL A 20 -2.13 7.57 1.26
CA VAL A 20 -3.19 6.63 1.63
C VAL A 20 -2.60 5.23 1.62
N GLU A 21 -2.71 4.56 2.76
CA GLU A 21 -2.17 3.21 2.98
C GLU A 21 -3.30 2.25 3.33
N THR A 22 -3.25 1.03 2.80
CA THR A 22 -4.08 -0.10 3.27
C THR A 22 -3.18 -1.13 3.93
N GLY A 23 -3.60 -1.65 5.09
CA GLY A 23 -2.71 -2.26 6.08
C GLY A 23 -2.10 -1.17 6.99
N CYS A 24 -1.68 -1.52 8.18
CA CYS A 24 -1.04 -0.56 9.08
C CYS A 24 0.02 -1.23 9.96
N LEU A 25 0.69 -0.41 10.79
CA LEU A 25 1.63 -0.89 11.80
C LEU A 25 0.96 -1.91 12.74
N ARG A 26 1.45 -3.14 12.72
CA ARG A 26 0.94 -4.25 13.56
C ARG A 26 1.80 -4.50 14.81
N LYS A 27 3.07 -4.13 14.77
CA LYS A 27 4.01 -4.35 15.87
C LYS A 27 5.15 -3.34 15.80
N GLU A 28 5.34 -2.59 16.87
CA GLU A 28 6.45 -1.64 16.98
C GLU A 28 7.82 -2.35 16.88
N GLY A 29 8.76 -1.73 16.17
CA GLY A 29 10.16 -2.17 16.09
C GLY A 29 10.40 -3.43 15.25
N ASN A 30 9.40 -3.97 14.56
CA ASN A 30 9.54 -5.18 13.74
C ASN A 30 10.08 -4.87 12.33
N PHE A 31 11.26 -4.26 12.22
CA PHE A 31 11.85 -3.87 10.93
C PHE A 31 12.30 -5.05 10.04
N SER A 32 12.35 -6.26 10.58
CA SER A 32 12.64 -7.48 9.81
C SER A 32 11.39 -8.23 9.38
N GLY A 33 10.22 -7.78 9.82
CA GLY A 33 8.91 -8.31 9.46
C GLY A 33 8.09 -7.28 8.70
N ASP A 34 6.81 -7.28 8.95
CA ASP A 34 5.83 -6.44 8.28
C ASP A 34 5.40 -5.21 9.11
N GLY A 35 4.71 -4.28 8.45
CA GLY A 35 3.96 -3.21 9.09
C GLY A 35 4.75 -1.99 9.55
N GLN A 36 5.95 -1.74 9.03
CA GLN A 36 6.70 -0.53 9.38
C GLN A 36 6.50 0.63 8.41
N SER A 37 5.77 0.43 7.31
CA SER A 37 5.46 1.45 6.30
C SER A 37 4.78 2.67 6.92
N THR A 38 3.77 2.46 7.76
CA THR A 38 3.06 3.55 8.45
C THR A 38 3.99 4.47 9.25
N LEU A 39 4.97 3.89 9.99
CA LEU A 39 5.96 4.70 10.74
C LEU A 39 6.88 5.50 9.83
N LEU A 40 7.27 4.93 8.69
CA LEU A 40 8.10 5.61 7.70
C LEU A 40 7.32 6.77 7.07
N PHE A 41 6.07 6.55 6.70
CA PHE A 41 5.20 7.59 6.14
C PHE A 41 4.87 8.68 7.15
N ASP A 42 4.63 8.32 8.42
CA ASP A 42 4.42 9.29 9.49
C ASP A 42 5.62 10.21 9.65
N LYS A 43 6.82 9.65 9.80
CA LYS A 43 8.06 10.43 9.92
C LYS A 43 8.31 11.29 8.69
N TYR A 44 8.01 10.77 7.52
CA TYR A 44 8.14 11.52 6.29
C TYR A 44 7.18 12.72 6.26
N THR A 45 5.90 12.52 6.55
CA THR A 45 4.92 13.62 6.55
C THR A 45 5.20 14.67 7.62
N GLN A 46 5.79 14.29 8.77
CA GLN A 46 6.25 15.24 9.78
C GLN A 46 7.38 16.15 9.27
N SER A 47 8.21 15.68 8.35
CA SER A 47 9.30 16.46 7.74
C SER A 47 8.84 17.36 6.59
N ARG A 48 7.60 17.18 6.11
CA ARG A 48 7.02 17.92 4.99
C ARG A 48 6.18 19.12 5.47
N GLY A 49 5.70 19.88 4.53
CA GLY A 49 4.91 21.08 4.81
C GLY A 49 3.62 20.85 5.56
N LYS A 50 3.13 21.89 6.19
CA LYS A 50 1.87 21.86 6.96
C LYS A 50 0.71 21.33 6.11
N GLY A 51 -0.03 20.38 6.68
CA GLY A 51 -1.17 19.74 6.03
C GLY A 51 -0.84 18.38 5.38
N SER A 52 0.45 17.98 5.36
CA SER A 52 0.83 16.63 4.92
C SER A 52 0.28 15.58 5.90
N LYS A 53 -0.34 14.52 5.36
CA LYS A 53 -1.05 13.51 6.16
C LYS A 53 -0.93 12.11 5.60
N VAL A 54 -1.08 11.14 6.50
CA VAL A 54 -1.25 9.72 6.18
C VAL A 54 -2.66 9.30 6.58
N TYR A 55 -3.33 8.58 5.71
CA TYR A 55 -4.60 7.90 5.96
C TYR A 55 -4.36 6.41 5.89
N THR A 56 -4.52 5.68 6.99
CA THR A 56 -4.31 4.24 7.02
C THR A 56 -5.54 3.49 7.52
N VAL A 57 -5.79 2.33 6.94
CA VAL A 57 -6.91 1.45 7.29
C VAL A 57 -6.43 0.02 7.47
N ASP A 58 -6.92 -0.62 8.52
CA ASP A 58 -6.72 -2.06 8.74
C ASP A 58 -8.02 -2.67 9.27
N ILE A 59 -8.31 -3.90 8.88
CA ILE A 59 -9.48 -4.62 9.36
C ILE A 59 -9.34 -5.08 10.81
N ASN A 60 -8.09 -5.17 11.31
CA ASN A 60 -7.79 -5.61 12.66
C ASN A 60 -7.78 -4.43 13.65
N PRO A 61 -8.74 -4.36 14.60
CA PRO A 61 -8.80 -3.26 15.57
C PRO A 61 -7.59 -3.20 16.51
N GLU A 62 -6.95 -4.33 16.81
CA GLU A 62 -5.75 -4.36 17.66
C GLU A 62 -4.54 -3.77 16.92
N ALA A 63 -4.40 -4.03 15.61
CA ALA A 63 -3.39 -3.40 14.79
C ALA A 63 -3.58 -1.87 14.75
N ILE A 64 -4.79 -1.40 14.53
CA ILE A 64 -5.12 0.03 14.57
C ILE A 64 -4.84 0.66 15.93
N LYS A 65 -5.09 -0.05 17.03
CA LYS A 65 -4.76 0.42 18.39
C LYS A 65 -3.24 0.61 18.52
N ILE A 66 -2.45 -0.40 18.18
CA ILE A 66 -0.99 -0.34 18.21
C ILE A 66 -0.49 0.81 17.30
N CYS A 67 -1.05 0.93 16.10
CA CYS A 67 -0.71 2.00 15.17
C CYS A 67 -0.92 3.38 15.82
N LYS A 68 -2.10 3.64 16.35
CA LYS A 68 -2.44 4.93 17.02
C LYS A 68 -1.53 5.28 18.19
N GLU A 69 -1.04 4.30 18.93
CA GLU A 69 -0.16 4.50 20.08
C GLU A 69 1.28 4.89 19.64
N ASN A 70 1.64 4.65 18.38
CA ASN A 70 3.02 4.77 17.88
C ASN A 70 3.22 5.82 16.77
N VAL A 71 2.14 6.45 16.30
CA VAL A 71 2.21 7.47 15.24
C VAL A 71 1.82 8.85 15.75
N SER A 72 2.16 9.88 14.99
CA SER A 72 1.80 11.27 15.29
C SER A 72 0.36 11.63 14.85
N GLU A 73 -0.03 12.87 15.15
CA GLU A 73 -1.31 13.43 14.69
C GLU A 73 -1.43 13.60 13.17
N ASN A 74 -0.35 13.40 12.44
CA ASN A 74 -0.37 13.40 10.98
C ASN A 74 -0.99 12.13 10.40
N VAL A 75 -1.18 11.07 11.20
CA VAL A 75 -1.75 9.80 10.76
C VAL A 75 -3.18 9.64 11.24
N GLU A 76 -4.11 9.51 10.31
CA GLU A 76 -5.50 9.16 10.59
C GLU A 76 -5.68 7.65 10.40
N CYS A 77 -5.88 6.92 11.52
CA CYS A 77 -6.03 5.47 11.53
C CYS A 77 -7.50 5.07 11.60
N PHE A 78 -7.93 4.18 10.73
CA PHE A 78 -9.31 3.71 10.62
C PHE A 78 -9.40 2.18 10.73
N VAL A 79 -10.41 1.68 11.47
CA VAL A 79 -10.72 0.24 11.52
C VAL A 79 -11.80 -0.06 10.50
N GLY A 80 -11.52 -0.96 9.55
CA GLY A 80 -12.51 -1.36 8.57
C GLY A 80 -11.96 -2.10 7.36
N ASP A 81 -12.87 -2.52 6.50
CA ASP A 81 -12.53 -3.07 5.18
C ASP A 81 -11.90 -2.00 4.29
N SER A 82 -10.76 -2.31 3.71
CA SER A 82 -9.98 -1.37 2.90
C SER A 82 -10.72 -0.90 1.66
N VAL A 83 -11.43 -1.78 0.96
CA VAL A 83 -12.18 -1.44 -0.27
C VAL A 83 -13.31 -0.45 0.04
N GLY A 84 -14.08 -0.72 1.10
CA GLY A 84 -15.15 0.18 1.56
C GLY A 84 -14.62 1.53 2.03
N TYR A 85 -13.52 1.51 2.78
CA TYR A 85 -12.84 2.73 3.23
C TYR A 85 -12.34 3.58 2.07
N LEU A 86 -11.60 2.97 1.13
CA LEU A 86 -11.08 3.64 -0.06
C LEU A 86 -12.19 4.24 -0.92
N SER A 87 -13.30 3.53 -1.10
CA SER A 87 -14.47 4.04 -1.83
C SER A 87 -15.06 5.31 -1.19
N ASN A 88 -15.16 5.33 0.14
CA ASN A 88 -15.66 6.49 0.87
C ASN A 88 -14.65 7.66 0.85
N LEU A 89 -13.36 7.35 1.03
CA LEU A 89 -12.28 8.34 0.98
C LEU A 89 -12.17 8.97 -0.41
N SER A 90 -12.31 8.16 -1.46
CA SER A 90 -12.32 8.61 -2.86
C SER A 90 -13.39 9.67 -3.10
N LYS A 91 -14.63 9.42 -2.67
CA LYS A 91 -15.73 10.40 -2.77
C LYS A 91 -15.44 11.69 -2.01
N LYS A 92 -14.88 11.57 -0.80
CA LYS A 92 -14.49 12.72 0.03
C LYS A 92 -13.42 13.57 -0.66
N PHE A 93 -12.39 12.93 -1.21
CA PHE A 93 -11.27 13.61 -1.86
C PHE A 93 -11.65 14.19 -3.21
N GLU A 94 -12.50 13.53 -3.98
CA GLU A 94 -13.09 14.07 -5.20
C GLU A 94 -13.88 15.36 -4.92
N ALA A 95 -14.76 15.34 -3.91
CA ALA A 95 -15.56 16.51 -3.51
C ALA A 95 -14.70 17.68 -3.01
N SER A 96 -13.63 17.40 -2.26
CA SER A 96 -12.70 18.41 -1.75
C SER A 96 -11.58 18.78 -2.72
N LYS A 97 -11.47 18.10 -3.87
CA LYS A 97 -10.38 18.24 -4.84
C LYS A 97 -9.00 17.99 -4.20
N THR A 98 -8.95 17.06 -3.25
CA THR A 98 -7.70 16.67 -2.60
C THR A 98 -6.91 15.75 -3.51
N ASN A 99 -5.68 16.15 -3.87
CA ASN A 99 -4.77 15.30 -4.62
C ASN A 99 -4.06 14.32 -3.67
N VAL A 100 -4.05 13.04 -4.03
CA VAL A 100 -3.30 12.00 -3.31
C VAL A 100 -1.95 11.82 -3.99
N SER A 101 -0.87 11.96 -3.22
CA SER A 101 0.50 11.83 -3.72
C SER A 101 0.94 10.37 -3.84
N LEU A 102 0.46 9.52 -2.91
CA LEU A 102 0.79 8.10 -2.86
C LEU A 102 -0.41 7.26 -2.41
N PHE A 103 -0.73 6.21 -3.15
CA PHE A 103 -1.46 5.05 -2.66
C PHE A 103 -0.48 3.90 -2.45
N PHE A 104 -0.44 3.37 -1.22
CA PHE A 104 0.33 2.19 -0.84
C PHE A 104 -0.63 1.08 -0.41
N LEU A 105 -0.85 0.10 -1.28
CA LEU A 105 -1.82 -0.97 -1.07
C LEU A 105 -1.11 -2.22 -0.56
N ASP A 106 -1.30 -2.50 0.73
CA ASP A 106 -0.64 -3.59 1.49
C ASP A 106 -1.60 -4.25 2.49
N SER A 107 -2.86 -4.44 2.10
CA SER A 107 -3.91 -4.94 3.00
C SER A 107 -4.07 -6.46 2.99
N PHE A 108 -3.45 -7.16 2.04
CA PHE A 108 -3.73 -8.58 1.82
C PHE A 108 -2.46 -9.35 1.40
N ASP A 109 -1.92 -10.14 2.35
CA ASP A 109 -0.71 -10.95 2.14
C ASP A 109 -0.89 -12.01 1.03
N VAL A 110 0.16 -12.27 0.27
CA VAL A 110 0.16 -13.32 -0.74
C VAL A 110 0.13 -14.71 -0.11
N ASN A 111 -0.91 -15.46 -0.41
CA ASN A 111 -0.92 -16.88 -0.17
C ASN A 111 -0.45 -17.63 -1.44
N TRP A 112 0.73 -18.21 -1.41
CA TRP A 112 1.34 -18.90 -2.56
C TRP A 112 0.52 -20.08 -3.10
N LYS A 113 -0.34 -20.66 -2.27
CA LYS A 113 -1.28 -21.71 -2.71
C LYS A 113 -2.50 -21.14 -3.42
N TYR A 114 -2.91 -19.91 -3.05
CA TYR A 114 -4.09 -19.21 -3.59
C TYR A 114 -3.79 -17.75 -3.91
N PRO A 115 -2.83 -17.48 -4.83
CA PRO A 115 -2.35 -16.11 -5.09
C PRO A 115 -3.43 -15.17 -5.65
N ASN A 116 -4.46 -15.73 -6.27
CA ASN A 116 -5.55 -14.95 -6.85
C ASN A 116 -6.36 -14.15 -5.81
N GLN A 117 -6.33 -14.55 -4.55
CA GLN A 117 -7.08 -13.83 -3.50
C GLN A 117 -6.51 -12.44 -3.27
N SER A 118 -5.18 -12.34 -3.09
CA SER A 118 -4.48 -11.06 -2.95
C SER A 118 -4.67 -10.20 -4.20
N SER A 119 -4.38 -10.74 -5.38
CA SER A 119 -4.53 -10.00 -6.63
C SER A 119 -5.95 -9.49 -6.86
N SER A 120 -6.97 -10.29 -6.53
CA SER A 120 -8.37 -9.89 -6.65
C SER A 120 -8.75 -8.81 -5.64
N HIS A 121 -8.16 -8.84 -4.44
CA HIS A 121 -8.42 -7.84 -3.42
C HIS A 121 -7.81 -6.50 -3.83
N HIS A 122 -6.53 -6.47 -4.20
CA HIS A 122 -5.88 -5.24 -4.67
C HIS A 122 -6.52 -4.66 -5.94
N LEU A 123 -7.08 -5.50 -6.82
CA LEU A 123 -7.86 -5.00 -7.95
C LEU A 123 -9.14 -4.27 -7.52
N LYS A 124 -9.81 -4.75 -6.46
CA LYS A 124 -10.98 -4.05 -5.88
C LYS A 124 -10.57 -2.73 -5.24
N GLU A 125 -9.46 -2.70 -4.50
CA GLU A 125 -8.90 -1.47 -3.93
C GLU A 125 -8.57 -0.45 -5.03
N LEU A 126 -7.87 -0.89 -6.09
CA LEU A 126 -7.57 -0.04 -7.25
C LEU A 126 -8.86 0.51 -7.89
N THR A 127 -9.88 -0.34 -8.06
CA THR A 127 -11.17 0.08 -8.62
C THR A 127 -11.84 1.15 -7.75
N ALA A 128 -11.70 1.06 -6.43
CA ALA A 128 -12.29 2.03 -5.49
C ALA A 128 -11.68 3.44 -5.59
N ILE A 129 -10.44 3.55 -6.07
CA ILE A 129 -9.69 4.82 -6.13
C ILE A 129 -9.45 5.34 -7.56
N ILE A 130 -9.85 4.59 -8.58
CA ILE A 130 -9.49 4.88 -9.98
C ILE A 130 -9.87 6.30 -10.43
N ASN A 131 -10.95 6.86 -9.90
CA ASN A 131 -11.46 8.17 -10.28
C ASN A 131 -10.64 9.34 -9.70
N ILE A 132 -9.81 9.09 -8.68
CA ILE A 132 -8.99 10.12 -8.02
C ILE A 132 -7.49 9.92 -8.25
N ILE A 133 -7.09 8.89 -8.98
CA ILE A 133 -5.73 8.72 -9.47
C ILE A 133 -5.52 9.64 -10.67
N ASN A 134 -4.38 10.31 -10.71
CA ASN A 134 -3.94 11.14 -11.83
C ASN A 134 -2.44 10.95 -12.09
N GLU A 135 -1.89 11.67 -13.08
CA GLU A 135 -0.47 11.56 -13.49
C GLU A 135 0.53 11.93 -12.37
N GLU A 136 0.06 12.65 -11.33
CA GLU A 136 0.85 13.05 -10.19
C GLU A 136 0.74 12.08 -9.00
N THR A 137 -0.03 11.00 -9.14
CA THR A 137 -0.24 10.01 -8.10
C THR A 137 0.70 8.82 -8.30
N LEU A 138 1.49 8.48 -7.28
CA LEU A 138 2.22 7.22 -7.24
C LEU A 138 1.31 6.13 -6.70
N LEU A 139 1.22 5.01 -7.42
CA LEU A 139 0.55 3.80 -6.96
C LEU A 139 1.60 2.71 -6.69
N VAL A 140 1.60 2.19 -5.48
CA VAL A 140 2.43 1.07 -5.07
C VAL A 140 1.51 -0.04 -4.55
N ILE A 141 1.73 -1.25 -5.02
CA ILE A 141 1.03 -2.44 -4.56
C ILE A 141 2.09 -3.38 -4.03
N ASP A 142 2.05 -3.64 -2.72
CA ASP A 142 2.94 -4.62 -2.09
C ASP A 142 2.41 -6.05 -2.33
N ASP A 143 3.21 -7.05 -2.02
CA ASP A 143 2.85 -8.45 -2.22
C ASP A 143 2.33 -8.79 -3.64
N ALA A 144 2.79 -8.06 -4.66
CA ALA A 144 2.50 -8.32 -6.06
C ALA A 144 3.68 -9.03 -6.74
N PRO A 145 3.92 -10.32 -6.47
CA PRO A 145 5.07 -11.03 -7.02
C PRO A 145 4.94 -11.12 -8.54
N ILE A 146 6.04 -10.84 -9.24
CA ILE A 146 6.13 -11.18 -10.66
C ILE A 146 6.10 -12.70 -10.76
N MET A 147 4.98 -13.24 -11.20
CA MET A 147 4.86 -14.66 -11.49
C MET A 147 5.84 -15.02 -12.60
N ALA A 148 6.65 -16.04 -12.38
CA ALA A 148 7.43 -16.62 -13.48
C ALA A 148 6.45 -17.04 -14.60
N PRO A 149 6.80 -16.82 -15.88
CA PRO A 149 5.96 -17.29 -16.96
C PRO A 149 5.72 -18.79 -16.80
N VAL A 150 4.45 -19.17 -16.81
CA VAL A 150 4.01 -20.56 -16.70
C VAL A 150 3.30 -20.99 -17.98
N GLN A 151 3.45 -22.23 -18.34
CA GLN A 151 2.62 -22.86 -19.37
C GLN A 151 1.60 -23.80 -18.73
N ILE A 152 0.51 -24.05 -19.42
CA ILE A 152 -0.50 -25.02 -18.97
C ILE A 152 -0.20 -26.33 -19.66
N GLU A 153 0.20 -27.34 -18.89
CA GLU A 153 0.38 -28.72 -19.35
C GLU A 153 -0.58 -29.62 -18.56
N ASN A 154 -1.41 -30.36 -19.28
CA ASN A 154 -2.38 -31.30 -18.67
C ASN A 154 -3.23 -30.65 -17.55
N HIS A 155 -3.74 -29.43 -17.80
CA HIS A 155 -4.50 -28.62 -16.84
C HIS A 155 -3.75 -28.22 -15.56
N LYS A 156 -2.43 -28.28 -15.58
CA LYS A 156 -1.55 -27.81 -14.48
C LYS A 156 -0.68 -26.65 -14.94
N TYR A 157 -0.44 -25.71 -14.03
CA TYR A 157 0.53 -24.64 -14.25
C TYR A 157 1.94 -25.22 -14.06
N VAL A 158 2.76 -25.16 -15.11
CA VAL A 158 4.14 -25.63 -15.09
C VAL A 158 5.06 -24.44 -15.38
N PRO A 159 6.09 -24.19 -14.56
CA PRO A 159 7.07 -23.14 -14.86
C PRO A 159 7.74 -23.36 -16.21
N ILE A 160 7.81 -22.35 -17.05
CA ILE A 160 8.45 -22.41 -18.38
C ILE A 160 9.95 -22.64 -18.27
N ASN A 161 10.57 -22.19 -17.17
CA ASN A 161 11.97 -22.43 -16.88
C ASN A 161 12.14 -23.31 -15.64
N LYS A 162 12.89 -24.37 -15.76
CA LYS A 162 13.32 -25.24 -14.64
C LYS A 162 14.31 -24.56 -13.68
N ASN A 163 14.67 -23.31 -13.92
CA ASN A 163 15.47 -22.53 -12.99
C ASN A 163 14.62 -22.17 -11.76
N PRO A 164 15.22 -22.12 -10.56
CA PRO A 164 14.51 -21.70 -9.37
C PRO A 164 13.82 -20.36 -9.64
N ALA A 165 12.64 -20.21 -9.09
CA ALA A 165 11.83 -19.02 -9.25
C ALA A 165 12.72 -17.77 -9.24
N PRO A 166 12.55 -16.84 -10.20
CA PRO A 166 13.32 -15.61 -10.17
C PRO A 166 13.14 -15.02 -8.78
N LYS A 167 14.24 -14.61 -8.16
CA LYS A 167 14.16 -13.86 -6.91
C LYS A 167 13.14 -12.76 -7.15
N PRO A 168 12.21 -12.48 -6.20
CA PRO A 168 11.25 -11.43 -6.36
C PRO A 168 11.99 -10.21 -6.88
N TYR A 169 11.51 -9.64 -7.96
CA TYR A 169 12.10 -8.46 -8.54
C TYR A 169 11.88 -7.35 -7.51
N VAL A 170 12.84 -7.21 -6.64
CA VAL A 170 12.98 -5.99 -5.89
C VAL A 170 13.40 -5.00 -6.96
N SER A 171 12.44 -4.27 -7.51
CA SER A 171 12.74 -3.13 -8.36
C SER A 171 13.65 -2.25 -7.54
N GLY A 172 14.95 -2.43 -7.78
CA GLY A 172 16.01 -1.66 -7.17
C GLY A 172 15.89 -0.20 -7.59
#